data_ff76032589ad442a4c7db2dc34373d00
#
_entry.id   ff76032589ad442a4c7db2dc34373d00
#
_cell.length_a   1.000
_cell.length_b   1.000
_cell.length_c   1.000
_cell.angle_alpha   90.00
_cell.angle_beta   90.00
_cell.angle_gamma   90.00
#
_symmetry.space_group_name_H-M   'P 1'
#
loop_
_entity.id
_entity.type
_entity.pdbx_description
1 polymer ?
#
loop_
_entity_poly.entity_id
_entity_poly.type
_entity_poly.pdbx_seq_one_letter_code
_entity_poly.pdbx_strand_id
1 'polypeptide(L)'
;IIINKGPLLSYQINLYPEIAIKKIEKKPELINSFKTGVIDSSFYLAGLKNEIPESVIMDLAYIFGWDIDFVFDIRAGDRFRILYETPFVDGQQIENGSILMAEFYNQNNRYTAIRYKGRNKKWEYFNDDGKSLEKAFLRAPLDFAYVSSHFNPNRRHPILNTIRAHNGVDYAAKRGTPIRATGEGVIQSVGWKSGYGRTIVIRHGGEITTLYAHLEKYHSSISRGMKVSQGQTIGYVGDSGLATAPHLHYEFRIGEKRTDPLKVALPSASPINKSEMNLFKVQRNNYIQISDQLLSKDPNEKLFR
;
A
#
# COMPACT_ATOMS: atom_id res chain seq x y z
N ILE A 1 40.26 2.05 -17.50
CA ILE A 1 39.03 1.25 -17.68
C ILE A 1 37.97 1.80 -16.77
N ILE A 2 36.75 2.02 -17.31
CA ILE A 2 35.61 2.43 -16.51
C ILE A 2 34.58 1.29 -16.51
N ILE A 3 34.16 0.86 -15.33
CA ILE A 3 33.14 -0.17 -15.14
C ILE A 3 31.93 0.51 -14.53
N ASN A 4 30.83 0.57 -15.25
CA ASN A 4 29.57 1.13 -14.76
C ASN A 4 28.73 0.04 -14.07
N LYS A 5 28.28 0.30 -12.83
CA LYS A 5 27.34 -0.52 -12.06
C LYS A 5 25.98 0.19 -11.90
N GLY A 6 25.46 0.72 -12.98
CA GLY A 6 24.24 1.50 -13.02
C GLY A 6 24.50 3.00 -13.14
N PRO A 7 23.42 3.83 -13.14
CA PRO A 7 23.55 5.26 -13.43
C PRO A 7 24.27 6.05 -12.33
N LEU A 8 24.28 5.54 -11.08
CA LEU A 8 24.82 6.24 -9.92
C LEU A 8 26.23 5.80 -9.51
N LEU A 9 26.70 4.67 -10.00
CA LEU A 9 27.94 4.07 -9.53
C LEU A 9 28.83 3.60 -10.67
N SER A 10 30.06 4.09 -10.71
CA SER A 10 31.12 3.57 -11.61
C SER A 10 32.45 3.40 -10.87
N TYR A 11 33.28 2.54 -11.40
CA TYR A 11 34.64 2.33 -10.93
C TYR A 11 35.59 2.69 -12.05
N GLN A 12 36.51 3.58 -11.77
CA GLN A 12 37.65 3.90 -12.67
C GLN A 12 38.85 3.08 -12.20
N ILE A 13 39.39 2.26 -13.10
CA ILE A 13 40.56 1.43 -12.85
C ILE A 13 41.75 2.00 -13.69
N ASN A 14 42.73 2.49 -13.00
CA ASN A 14 44.01 2.88 -13.59
C ASN A 14 44.97 1.69 -13.49
N LEU A 15 45.61 1.32 -14.58
CA LEU A 15 46.51 0.15 -14.64
C LEU A 15 47.97 0.54 -14.56
N TYR A 16 48.33 1.82 -14.73
CA TYR A 16 49.68 2.33 -14.74
C TYR A 16 49.76 3.70 -14.06
N PRO A 17 50.81 4.05 -13.29
CA PRO A 17 52.00 3.21 -12.96
C PRO A 17 51.67 2.12 -11.91
N GLU A 18 50.59 2.27 -11.13
CA GLU A 18 50.10 1.29 -10.17
C GLU A 18 48.60 1.04 -10.39
N ILE A 19 48.15 -0.16 -10.04
CA ILE A 19 46.74 -0.48 -10.10
C ILE A 19 46.02 0.30 -9.03
N ALA A 20 45.19 1.27 -9.44
CA ALA A 20 44.35 2.06 -8.54
C ALA A 20 42.88 1.95 -8.96
N ILE A 21 42.01 1.71 -7.98
CA ILE A 21 40.55 1.65 -8.19
C ILE A 21 39.92 2.87 -7.48
N LYS A 22 39.29 3.73 -8.26
CA LYS A 22 38.54 4.87 -7.76
C LYS A 22 37.06 4.62 -7.93
N LYS A 23 36.33 4.63 -6.82
CA LYS A 23 34.86 4.61 -6.80
C LYS A 23 34.34 6.01 -7.15
N ILE A 24 33.47 6.10 -8.14
CA ILE A 24 32.83 7.33 -8.57
C ILE A 24 31.33 7.19 -8.31
N GLU A 25 30.82 7.98 -7.37
CA GLU A 25 29.38 8.05 -7.04
C GLU A 25 28.83 9.35 -7.60
N LYS A 26 27.78 9.25 -8.42
CA LYS A 26 27.01 10.41 -8.90
C LYS A 26 25.82 10.62 -8.00
N LYS A 27 25.52 11.89 -7.69
CA LYS A 27 24.29 12.26 -6.99
C LYS A 27 23.24 12.60 -8.03
N PRO A 28 22.00 12.07 -7.90
CA PRO A 28 20.94 12.47 -8.81
C PRO A 28 20.53 13.94 -8.56
N GLU A 29 20.20 14.61 -9.63
CA GLU A 29 19.49 15.89 -9.61
C GLU A 29 18.01 15.61 -9.49
N LEU A 30 17.34 16.18 -8.46
CA LEU A 30 15.91 16.01 -8.25
C LEU A 30 15.16 17.18 -8.89
N ILE A 31 14.39 16.88 -9.93
CA ILE A 31 13.59 17.89 -10.65
C ILE A 31 12.16 17.82 -10.16
N ASN A 32 11.68 18.92 -9.60
CA ASN A 32 10.29 19.06 -9.16
C ASN A 32 9.38 19.38 -10.33
N SER A 33 8.28 18.63 -10.42
CA SER A 33 7.21 18.84 -11.38
C SER A 33 5.89 19.06 -10.65
N PHE A 34 5.09 20.00 -11.15
CA PHE A 34 3.77 20.30 -10.63
C PHE A 34 2.74 20.15 -11.74
N LYS A 35 1.65 19.45 -11.46
CA LYS A 35 0.55 19.21 -12.39
C LYS A 35 -0.79 19.35 -11.69
N THR A 36 -1.77 19.88 -12.42
CA THR A 36 -3.18 19.90 -12.02
C THR A 36 -4.01 19.15 -13.04
N GLY A 37 -5.20 18.72 -12.65
CA GLY A 37 -6.13 18.14 -13.59
C GLY A 37 -7.57 18.18 -13.08
N VAL A 38 -8.50 18.31 -14.04
CA VAL A 38 -9.93 18.13 -13.82
C VAL A 38 -10.35 16.84 -14.52
N ILE A 39 -11.19 16.07 -13.86
CA ILE A 39 -11.62 14.78 -14.36
C ILE A 39 -12.91 14.95 -15.15
N ASP A 40 -12.90 14.51 -16.40
CA ASP A 40 -14.08 14.47 -17.26
C ASP A 40 -14.78 13.10 -17.21
N SER A 41 -13.99 12.01 -17.20
CA SER A 41 -14.50 10.64 -17.23
C SER A 41 -13.79 9.69 -16.28
N SER A 42 -12.45 9.65 -16.29
CA SER A 42 -11.67 8.85 -15.37
C SER A 42 -10.41 9.58 -14.92
N PHE A 43 -9.95 9.27 -13.71
CA PHE A 43 -8.72 9.83 -13.16
C PHE A 43 -7.50 9.49 -14.04
N TYR A 44 -7.41 8.24 -14.51
CA TYR A 44 -6.28 7.78 -15.34
C TYR A 44 -6.17 8.61 -16.63
N LEU A 45 -7.27 8.79 -17.36
CA LEU A 45 -7.29 9.59 -18.59
C LEU A 45 -7.00 11.07 -18.31
N ALA A 46 -7.52 11.63 -17.22
CA ALA A 46 -7.21 13.00 -16.82
C ALA A 46 -5.71 13.16 -16.50
N GLY A 47 -5.07 12.17 -15.86
CA GLY A 47 -3.64 12.17 -15.63
C GLY A 47 -2.82 12.16 -16.93
N LEU A 48 -3.14 11.28 -17.86
CA LEU A 48 -2.47 11.21 -19.16
C LEU A 48 -2.62 12.51 -19.98
N LYS A 49 -3.84 13.08 -20.01
CA LYS A 49 -4.14 14.36 -20.68
C LYS A 49 -3.28 15.52 -20.18
N ASN A 50 -2.92 15.48 -18.88
CA ASN A 50 -2.06 16.47 -18.25
C ASN A 50 -0.58 16.06 -18.23
N GLU A 51 -0.16 15.10 -19.06
CA GLU A 51 1.21 14.63 -19.22
C GLU A 51 1.85 14.18 -17.89
N ILE A 52 1.07 13.55 -17.01
CA ILE A 52 1.57 12.95 -15.78
C ILE A 52 2.09 11.55 -16.13
N PRO A 53 3.30 11.18 -15.70
CA PRO A 53 3.81 9.83 -15.91
C PRO A 53 2.86 8.77 -15.33
N GLU A 54 2.65 7.68 -16.05
CA GLU A 54 1.72 6.61 -15.66
C GLU A 54 2.03 6.06 -14.26
N SER A 55 3.32 5.90 -13.92
CA SER A 55 3.74 5.49 -12.58
C SER A 55 3.24 6.44 -11.49
N VAL A 56 3.30 7.76 -11.72
CA VAL A 56 2.82 8.77 -10.76
C VAL A 56 1.29 8.74 -10.63
N ILE A 57 0.57 8.50 -11.74
CA ILE A 57 -0.89 8.31 -11.72
C ILE A 57 -1.27 7.10 -10.88
N MET A 58 -0.57 5.98 -11.07
CA MET A 58 -0.83 4.75 -10.32
C MET A 58 -0.47 4.89 -8.84
N ASP A 59 0.64 5.58 -8.52
CA ASP A 59 1.03 5.87 -7.15
C ASP A 59 -0.03 6.73 -6.43
N LEU A 60 -0.58 7.74 -7.12
CA LEU A 60 -1.65 8.57 -6.56
C LEU A 60 -2.92 7.76 -6.29
N ALA A 61 -3.31 6.90 -7.24
CA ALA A 61 -4.43 6.00 -7.06
C ALA A 61 -4.20 5.03 -5.88
N TYR A 62 -2.97 4.55 -5.70
CA TYR A 62 -2.61 3.71 -4.56
C TYR A 62 -2.69 4.48 -3.23
N ILE A 63 -2.14 5.70 -3.17
CA ILE A 63 -2.11 6.54 -1.96
C ILE A 63 -3.53 6.84 -1.46
N PHE A 64 -4.43 7.24 -2.34
CA PHE A 64 -5.81 7.58 -1.97
C PHE A 64 -6.81 6.42 -2.09
N GLY A 65 -6.40 5.28 -2.63
CA GLY A 65 -7.29 4.14 -2.92
C GLY A 65 -7.97 3.49 -1.71
N TRP A 66 -7.58 3.89 -0.50
CA TRP A 66 -8.27 3.48 0.73
C TRP A 66 -9.45 4.38 1.10
N ASP A 67 -9.44 5.61 0.63
CA ASP A 67 -10.44 6.62 0.95
C ASP A 67 -11.33 6.96 -0.27
N ILE A 68 -10.84 6.67 -1.49
CA ILE A 68 -11.53 6.93 -2.77
C ILE A 68 -11.49 5.66 -3.62
N ASP A 69 -12.65 5.15 -4.02
CA ASP A 69 -12.74 4.11 -5.04
C ASP A 69 -12.65 4.75 -6.43
N PHE A 70 -11.47 4.65 -7.06
CA PHE A 70 -11.23 5.27 -8.37
C PHE A 70 -12.05 4.68 -9.52
N VAL A 71 -12.77 3.58 -9.29
CA VAL A 71 -13.70 2.98 -10.26
C VAL A 71 -15.14 3.49 -10.04
N PHE A 72 -15.56 3.58 -8.77
CA PHE A 72 -16.97 3.85 -8.43
C PHE A 72 -17.24 5.23 -7.86
N ASP A 73 -16.26 5.91 -7.24
CA ASP A 73 -16.47 7.20 -6.56
C ASP A 73 -16.15 8.42 -7.42
N ILE A 74 -15.39 8.25 -8.49
CA ILE A 74 -14.96 9.35 -9.36
C ILE A 74 -16.15 9.94 -10.13
N ARG A 75 -16.18 11.28 -10.17
CA ARG A 75 -17.21 12.05 -10.90
C ARG A 75 -16.56 13.11 -11.80
N ALA A 76 -17.27 13.47 -12.87
CA ALA A 76 -16.90 14.64 -13.66
C ALA A 76 -16.90 15.89 -12.77
N GLY A 77 -15.85 16.70 -12.90
CA GLY A 77 -15.61 17.88 -12.06
C GLY A 77 -14.74 17.61 -10.81
N ASP A 78 -14.48 16.37 -10.47
CA ASP A 78 -13.41 16.04 -9.51
C ASP A 78 -12.09 16.56 -10.05
N ARG A 79 -11.18 16.94 -9.14
CA ARG A 79 -9.92 17.58 -9.54
C ARG A 79 -8.80 17.20 -8.60
N PHE A 80 -7.58 17.35 -9.09
CA PHE A 80 -6.38 17.05 -8.31
C PHE A 80 -5.24 18.01 -8.65
N ARG A 81 -4.32 18.15 -7.69
CA ARG A 81 -3.01 18.77 -7.90
C ARG A 81 -1.92 17.90 -7.28
N ILE A 82 -0.78 17.80 -7.97
CA ILE A 82 0.31 16.92 -7.59
C ILE A 82 1.62 17.68 -7.71
N LEU A 83 2.43 17.65 -6.66
CA LEU A 83 3.85 18.01 -6.67
C LEU A 83 4.65 16.71 -6.54
N TYR A 84 5.53 16.42 -7.50
CA TYR A 84 6.38 15.23 -7.48
C TYR A 84 7.80 15.58 -7.91
N GLU A 85 8.77 14.77 -7.49
CA GLU A 85 10.18 14.89 -7.86
C GLU A 85 10.59 13.71 -8.72
N THR A 86 11.44 13.96 -9.72
CA THR A 86 11.99 12.93 -10.60
C THR A 86 13.50 13.01 -10.57
N PRO A 87 14.22 11.89 -10.29
CA PRO A 87 15.68 11.88 -10.25
C PRO A 87 16.29 11.75 -11.64
N PHE A 88 17.27 12.60 -11.92
CA PHE A 88 18.06 12.62 -13.16
C PHE A 88 19.54 12.50 -12.86
N VAL A 89 20.28 11.86 -13.78
CA VAL A 89 21.76 11.85 -13.83
C VAL A 89 22.18 12.10 -15.26
N ASP A 90 23.07 13.07 -15.46
CA ASP A 90 23.56 13.47 -16.78
C ASP A 90 22.42 13.76 -17.79
N GLY A 91 21.33 14.35 -17.31
CA GLY A 91 20.15 14.67 -18.12
C GLY A 91 19.23 13.48 -18.43
N GLN A 92 19.52 12.28 -17.93
CA GLN A 92 18.70 11.10 -18.11
C GLN A 92 17.92 10.77 -16.83
N GLN A 93 16.64 10.52 -16.96
CA GLN A 93 15.82 10.02 -15.86
C GLN A 93 16.26 8.61 -15.47
N ILE A 94 16.50 8.39 -14.17
CA ILE A 94 17.03 7.12 -13.65
C ILE A 94 16.01 6.28 -12.90
N GLU A 95 14.96 6.91 -12.36
CA GLU A 95 13.86 6.26 -11.62
C GLU A 95 12.54 6.98 -11.91
N ASN A 96 11.44 6.34 -11.56
CA ASN A 96 10.11 6.95 -11.61
C ASN A 96 10.02 8.12 -10.63
N GLY A 97 9.15 9.07 -10.93
CA GLY A 97 8.89 10.20 -10.06
C GLY A 97 8.28 9.75 -8.73
N SER A 98 8.57 10.48 -7.65
CA SER A 98 7.99 10.26 -6.33
C SER A 98 7.09 11.43 -5.94
N ILE A 99 5.86 11.18 -5.55
CA ILE A 99 4.94 12.21 -5.09
C ILE A 99 5.45 12.81 -3.78
N LEU A 100 5.62 14.13 -3.73
CA LEU A 100 5.98 14.89 -2.53
C LEU A 100 4.73 15.32 -1.77
N MET A 101 3.76 15.84 -2.53
CA MET A 101 2.47 16.29 -2.03
C MET A 101 1.41 16.09 -3.11
N ALA A 102 0.21 15.71 -2.69
CA ALA A 102 -0.96 15.71 -3.56
C ALA A 102 -2.21 16.18 -2.81
N GLU A 103 -3.12 16.78 -3.56
CA GLU A 103 -4.49 17.01 -3.13
C GLU A 103 -5.44 16.43 -4.17
N PHE A 104 -6.49 15.83 -3.69
CA PHE A 104 -7.56 15.28 -4.50
C PHE A 104 -8.90 15.78 -3.97
N TYR A 105 -9.71 16.32 -4.83
CA TYR A 105 -11.05 16.79 -4.51
C TYR A 105 -12.06 15.85 -5.18
N ASN A 106 -12.72 15.03 -4.37
CA ASN A 106 -13.73 14.08 -4.81
C ASN A 106 -15.06 14.40 -4.15
N GLN A 107 -16.09 14.69 -4.96
CA GLN A 107 -17.43 15.00 -4.48
C GLN A 107 -17.42 16.08 -3.37
N ASN A 108 -16.65 17.16 -3.56
CA ASN A 108 -16.42 18.27 -2.62
C ASN A 108 -15.63 17.93 -1.35
N ASN A 109 -15.19 16.70 -1.15
CA ASN A 109 -14.25 16.36 -0.07
C ASN A 109 -12.82 16.56 -0.54
N ARG A 110 -12.01 17.22 0.29
CA ARG A 110 -10.58 17.40 0.04
C ARG A 110 -9.79 16.31 0.76
N TYR A 111 -8.99 15.58 0.02
CA TYR A 111 -8.03 14.60 0.50
C TYR A 111 -6.62 15.13 0.25
N THR A 112 -5.73 14.95 1.21
CA THR A 112 -4.34 15.44 1.13
C THR A 112 -3.37 14.31 1.40
N ALA A 113 -2.24 14.32 0.70
CA ALA A 113 -1.15 13.37 0.89
C ALA A 113 0.17 14.14 0.95
N ILE A 114 0.89 14.00 2.06
CA ILE A 114 2.19 14.61 2.31
C ILE A 114 3.20 13.50 2.54
N ARG A 115 4.23 13.43 1.72
CA ARG A 115 5.32 12.48 1.87
C ARG A 115 6.24 12.91 3.00
N TYR A 116 6.46 12.00 3.95
CA TYR A 116 7.32 12.26 5.09
C TYR A 116 8.15 11.03 5.45
N LYS A 117 9.40 11.28 5.86
CA LYS A 117 10.32 10.23 6.32
C LYS A 117 10.54 10.38 7.80
N GLY A 118 9.86 9.55 8.58
CA GLY A 118 9.99 9.52 10.03
C GLY A 118 11.27 8.82 10.52
N ARG A 119 11.38 8.63 11.84
CA ARG A 119 12.51 7.94 12.50
C ARG A 119 12.70 6.50 12.05
N ASN A 120 11.64 5.84 11.59
CA ASN A 120 11.70 4.51 10.97
C ASN A 120 12.48 4.49 9.65
N LYS A 121 12.87 5.66 9.14
CA LYS A 121 13.60 5.87 7.86
C LYS A 121 12.84 5.37 6.62
N LYS A 122 11.53 5.12 6.73
CA LYS A 122 10.66 4.81 5.60
C LYS A 122 9.95 6.08 5.13
N TRP A 123 9.75 6.18 3.81
CA TRP A 123 8.90 7.19 3.22
C TRP A 123 7.45 6.69 3.29
N GLU A 124 6.59 7.49 3.89
CA GLU A 124 5.17 7.21 4.09
C GLU A 124 4.35 8.46 3.76
N TYR A 125 3.05 8.28 3.53
CA TYR A 125 2.15 9.39 3.23
C TYR A 125 1.19 9.64 4.39
N PHE A 126 1.00 10.93 4.69
CA PHE A 126 0.16 11.39 5.78
C PHE A 126 -0.76 12.52 5.29
N ASN A 127 -1.95 12.63 5.88
CA ASN A 127 -2.79 13.80 5.64
C ASN A 127 -2.26 15.05 6.35
N ASP A 128 -2.95 16.18 6.19
CA ASP A 128 -2.57 17.46 6.83
C ASP A 128 -2.44 17.39 8.36
N ASP A 129 -3.18 16.49 9.01
CA ASP A 129 -3.17 16.30 10.46
C ASP A 129 -2.08 15.32 10.92
N GLY A 130 -1.32 14.73 10.01
CA GLY A 130 -0.32 13.72 10.30
C GLY A 130 -0.91 12.34 10.58
N LYS A 131 -2.15 12.07 10.15
CA LYS A 131 -2.72 10.71 10.13
C LYS A 131 -2.19 9.97 8.92
N SER A 132 -1.77 8.71 9.11
CA SER A 132 -1.29 7.89 8.00
C SER A 132 -2.39 7.62 6.98
N LEU A 133 -2.07 7.73 5.70
CA LEU A 133 -2.94 7.31 4.60
C LEU A 133 -2.86 5.81 4.35
N GLU A 134 -1.81 5.16 4.81
CA GLU A 134 -1.77 3.71 4.80
C GLU A 134 -2.74 3.16 5.82
N LYS A 135 -3.50 2.14 5.45
CA LYS A 135 -4.29 1.37 6.41
C LYS A 135 -3.38 0.34 7.07
N ALA A 136 -3.63 0.11 8.36
CA ALA A 136 -2.89 -0.90 9.11
C ALA A 136 -3.11 -2.32 8.57
N PHE A 137 -4.11 -2.51 7.69
CA PHE A 137 -4.45 -3.81 7.11
C PHE A 137 -4.74 -3.70 5.62
N LEU A 138 -4.25 -4.68 4.83
CA LEU A 138 -4.71 -4.90 3.46
C LEU A 138 -6.16 -5.38 3.47
N ARG A 139 -6.96 -4.96 2.50
CA ARG A 139 -8.36 -5.40 2.38
C ARG A 139 -8.46 -6.89 2.02
N ALA A 140 -7.53 -7.40 1.22
CA ALA A 140 -7.44 -8.79 0.82
C ALA A 140 -6.03 -9.36 1.07
N PRO A 141 -5.93 -10.62 1.53
CA PRO A 141 -4.65 -11.30 1.79
C PRO A 141 -4.04 -11.95 0.55
N LEU A 142 -4.66 -11.82 -0.61
CA LEU A 142 -4.24 -12.40 -1.89
C LEU A 142 -4.29 -11.37 -3.00
N ASP A 143 -3.33 -11.47 -3.93
CA ASP A 143 -3.38 -10.73 -5.19
C ASP A 143 -4.31 -11.47 -6.17
N PHE A 144 -5.16 -10.72 -6.90
CA PHE A 144 -6.00 -11.23 -8.01
C PHE A 144 -6.93 -12.40 -7.66
N ALA A 145 -7.43 -12.47 -6.42
CA ALA A 145 -8.41 -13.47 -6.01
C ALA A 145 -9.82 -12.88 -5.96
N TYR A 146 -10.84 -13.70 -6.21
CA TYR A 146 -12.23 -13.30 -6.04
C TYR A 146 -12.84 -13.96 -4.81
N VAL A 147 -13.81 -13.28 -4.21
CA VAL A 147 -14.56 -13.82 -3.07
C VAL A 147 -15.52 -14.89 -3.55
N SER A 148 -15.28 -16.14 -3.13
CA SER A 148 -16.16 -17.28 -3.45
C SER A 148 -17.23 -17.51 -2.39
N SER A 149 -16.99 -17.09 -1.13
CA SER A 149 -17.98 -17.20 -0.06
C SER A 149 -17.81 -16.04 0.92
N HIS A 150 -18.89 -15.30 1.16
CA HIS A 150 -18.91 -14.16 2.05
C HIS A 150 -19.05 -14.57 3.53
N PHE A 151 -18.62 -13.68 4.42
CA PHE A 151 -18.91 -13.76 5.86
C PHE A 151 -20.41 -13.85 6.09
N ASN A 152 -20.87 -14.91 6.80
CA ASN A 152 -22.27 -15.12 7.15
C ASN A 152 -22.39 -15.90 8.47
N PRO A 153 -22.48 -15.24 9.62
CA PRO A 153 -22.59 -15.91 10.92
C PRO A 153 -23.88 -16.69 11.11
N ASN A 154 -24.91 -16.41 10.30
CA ASN A 154 -26.24 -17.05 10.36
C ASN A 154 -26.50 -17.98 9.17
N ARG A 155 -25.46 -18.45 8.48
CA ARG A 155 -25.62 -19.35 7.32
C ARG A 155 -26.34 -20.64 7.73
N ARG A 156 -27.51 -20.87 7.16
CA ARG A 156 -28.26 -22.13 7.34
C ARG A 156 -27.72 -23.20 6.38
N HIS A 157 -27.51 -24.39 6.90
CA HIS A 157 -27.17 -25.54 6.07
C HIS A 157 -28.41 -26.00 5.29
N PRO A 158 -28.39 -26.06 3.95
CA PRO A 158 -29.59 -26.26 3.16
C PRO A 158 -30.29 -27.61 3.41
N ILE A 159 -29.55 -28.62 3.82
CA ILE A 159 -30.11 -29.98 4.05
C ILE A 159 -30.41 -30.22 5.54
N LEU A 160 -29.50 -29.81 6.43
CA LEU A 160 -29.60 -30.11 7.86
C LEU A 160 -30.43 -29.09 8.65
N ASN A 161 -30.84 -28.01 8.01
CA ASN A 161 -31.53 -26.85 8.63
C ASN A 161 -30.89 -26.36 9.93
N THR A 162 -29.59 -26.61 10.12
CA THR A 162 -28.78 -26.14 11.24
C THR A 162 -28.01 -24.91 10.83
N ILE A 163 -27.71 -24.03 11.81
CA ILE A 163 -26.83 -22.89 11.57
C ILE A 163 -25.39 -23.40 11.52
N ARG A 164 -24.75 -23.27 10.35
CA ARG A 164 -23.31 -23.49 10.16
C ARG A 164 -22.67 -22.17 9.78
N ALA A 165 -22.35 -21.36 10.79
CA ALA A 165 -21.77 -20.04 10.62
C ALA A 165 -20.52 -20.07 9.72
N HIS A 166 -20.45 -19.14 8.77
CA HIS A 166 -19.22 -18.84 8.02
C HIS A 166 -18.57 -17.60 8.63
N ASN A 167 -17.53 -17.83 9.43
CA ASN A 167 -16.92 -16.83 10.30
C ASN A 167 -15.82 -16.02 9.62
N GLY A 168 -15.63 -16.16 8.32
CA GLY A 168 -14.63 -15.48 7.52
C GLY A 168 -15.11 -15.27 6.09
N VAL A 169 -14.18 -14.93 5.23
CA VAL A 169 -14.36 -14.80 3.79
C VAL A 169 -13.49 -15.83 3.11
N ASP A 170 -14.05 -16.56 2.14
CA ASP A 170 -13.29 -17.48 1.31
C ASP A 170 -12.89 -16.81 0.00
N TYR A 171 -11.59 -16.80 -0.26
CA TYR A 171 -11.01 -16.31 -1.50
C TYR A 171 -10.57 -17.49 -2.37
N ALA A 172 -11.25 -17.70 -3.49
CA ALA A 172 -10.85 -18.72 -4.46
C ALA A 172 -9.55 -18.30 -5.16
N ALA A 173 -8.58 -19.18 -5.14
CA ALA A 173 -7.29 -18.97 -5.79
C ALA A 173 -6.66 -20.32 -6.15
N LYS A 174 -5.72 -20.31 -7.09
CA LYS A 174 -4.97 -21.52 -7.45
C LYS A 174 -4.14 -22.01 -6.26
N ARG A 175 -4.00 -23.34 -6.13
CA ARG A 175 -3.08 -23.96 -5.17
C ARG A 175 -1.67 -23.37 -5.34
N GLY A 176 -1.02 -23.01 -4.24
CA GLY A 176 0.31 -22.42 -4.26
C GLY A 176 0.34 -20.90 -4.44
N THR A 177 -0.81 -20.23 -4.61
CA THR A 177 -0.86 -18.74 -4.62
C THR A 177 -0.33 -18.20 -3.31
N PRO A 178 0.60 -17.22 -3.32
CA PRO A 178 1.14 -16.63 -2.09
C PRO A 178 0.06 -15.95 -1.26
N ILE A 179 0.06 -16.23 0.05
CA ILE A 179 -0.80 -15.57 1.04
C ILE A 179 0.02 -14.49 1.75
N ARG A 180 -0.50 -13.28 1.80
CA ARG A 180 0.14 -12.13 2.45
C ARG A 180 -0.44 -11.88 3.84
N ALA A 181 0.41 -11.52 4.81
CA ALA A 181 -0.05 -10.95 6.06
C ALA A 181 -0.79 -9.64 5.77
N THR A 182 -2.05 -9.54 6.19
CA THR A 182 -2.84 -8.33 5.92
C THR A 182 -2.39 -7.13 6.73
N GLY A 183 -1.75 -7.34 7.89
CA GLY A 183 -1.20 -6.27 8.73
C GLY A 183 0.12 -6.67 9.36
N GLU A 184 0.86 -5.67 9.86
CA GLU A 184 2.02 -5.89 10.72
C GLU A 184 1.57 -6.59 12.01
N GLY A 185 2.37 -7.53 12.52
CA GLY A 185 2.01 -8.24 13.75
C GLY A 185 3.02 -9.29 14.16
N VAL A 186 2.60 -10.11 15.11
CA VAL A 186 3.37 -11.24 15.65
C VAL A 186 2.60 -12.53 15.39
N ILE A 187 3.26 -13.55 14.89
CA ILE A 187 2.68 -14.86 14.69
C ILE A 187 2.28 -15.45 16.05
N GLN A 188 0.99 -15.53 16.31
CA GLN A 188 0.44 -16.09 17.55
C GLN A 188 0.47 -17.60 17.53
N SER A 189 0.11 -18.22 16.41
CA SER A 189 0.14 -19.66 16.22
C SER A 189 0.32 -20.06 14.76
N VAL A 190 1.03 -21.16 14.56
CA VAL A 190 1.18 -21.88 13.29
C VAL A 190 0.91 -23.33 13.60
N GLY A 191 0.07 -24.03 12.82
CA GLY A 191 -0.20 -25.44 13.03
C GLY A 191 -1.51 -25.89 12.42
N TRP A 192 -1.88 -27.14 12.71
CA TRP A 192 -3.12 -27.75 12.28
C TRP A 192 -4.26 -27.44 13.24
N LYS A 193 -5.41 -27.02 12.72
CA LYS A 193 -6.66 -26.88 13.46
C LYS A 193 -7.76 -27.68 12.83
N SER A 194 -8.56 -28.39 13.67
CA SER A 194 -9.70 -29.17 13.19
C SER A 194 -10.65 -28.30 12.36
N GLY A 195 -11.03 -28.79 11.20
CA GLY A 195 -11.85 -28.07 10.22
C GLY A 195 -11.07 -27.07 9.37
N TYR A 196 -10.17 -26.29 9.93
CA TYR A 196 -9.38 -25.28 9.22
C TYR A 196 -8.15 -25.82 8.48
N GLY A 197 -7.68 -27.01 8.81
CA GLY A 197 -6.43 -27.55 8.26
C GLY A 197 -5.20 -26.80 8.75
N ARG A 198 -4.22 -26.58 7.88
CA ARG A 198 -3.04 -25.76 8.19
C ARG A 198 -3.44 -24.28 8.34
N THR A 199 -3.12 -23.71 9.49
CA THR A 199 -3.50 -22.34 9.84
C THR A 199 -2.34 -21.51 10.32
N ILE A 200 -2.45 -20.20 10.08
CA ILE A 200 -1.63 -19.17 10.71
C ILE A 200 -2.59 -18.20 11.41
N VAL A 201 -2.26 -17.80 12.64
CA VAL A 201 -2.93 -16.72 13.35
C VAL A 201 -1.91 -15.65 13.65
N ILE A 202 -2.22 -14.41 13.28
CA ILE A 202 -1.38 -13.24 13.55
C ILE A 202 -2.11 -12.37 14.56
N ARG A 203 -1.40 -11.97 15.62
CA ARG A 203 -1.84 -10.95 16.57
C ARG A 203 -1.23 -9.62 16.16
N HIS A 204 -2.10 -8.65 15.96
CA HIS A 204 -1.76 -7.27 15.61
C HIS A 204 -1.81 -6.37 16.86
N GLY A 205 -1.58 -5.11 16.72
CA GLY A 205 -1.77 -4.14 17.80
C GLY A 205 -3.24 -4.07 18.25
N GLY A 206 -3.47 -3.69 19.51
CA GLY A 206 -4.81 -3.72 20.11
C GLY A 206 -5.34 -5.15 20.27
N GLU A 207 -6.65 -5.33 20.12
CA GLU A 207 -7.34 -6.63 20.23
C GLU A 207 -7.53 -7.34 18.88
N ILE A 208 -6.82 -6.90 17.83
CA ILE A 208 -7.03 -7.40 16.49
C ILE A 208 -6.20 -8.66 16.25
N THR A 209 -6.85 -9.69 15.70
CA THR A 209 -6.19 -10.90 15.20
C THR A 209 -6.72 -11.26 13.82
N THR A 210 -5.88 -11.84 12.98
CA THR A 210 -6.26 -12.42 11.69
C THR A 210 -5.93 -13.89 11.63
N LEU A 211 -6.79 -14.68 10.96
CA LEU A 211 -6.58 -16.10 10.76
C LEU A 211 -6.60 -16.42 9.27
N TYR A 212 -5.64 -17.24 8.87
CA TYR A 212 -5.45 -17.75 7.51
C TYR A 212 -5.53 -19.28 7.55
N ALA A 213 -6.42 -19.88 6.79
CA ALA A 213 -6.68 -21.33 6.86
C ALA A 213 -6.69 -21.99 5.48
N HIS A 214 -6.75 -23.31 5.49
CA HIS A 214 -6.69 -24.21 4.33
C HIS A 214 -5.38 -24.11 3.55
N LEU A 215 -4.26 -23.73 4.23
CA LEU A 215 -2.97 -23.57 3.59
C LEU A 215 -2.44 -24.89 3.01
N GLU A 216 -1.73 -24.80 1.89
CA GLU A 216 -0.92 -25.91 1.36
C GLU A 216 0.34 -26.11 2.19
N LYS A 217 1.04 -25.01 2.46
CA LYS A 217 2.25 -24.99 3.28
C LYS A 217 2.49 -23.60 3.87
N TYR A 218 3.25 -23.55 4.94
CA TYR A 218 3.75 -22.30 5.51
C TYR A 218 4.95 -21.81 4.72
N HIS A 219 5.21 -20.51 4.70
CA HIS A 219 6.47 -19.97 4.21
C HIS A 219 7.60 -20.38 5.19
N SER A 220 8.79 -20.71 4.69
CA SER A 220 9.90 -21.25 5.48
C SER A 220 10.36 -20.37 6.63
N SER A 221 10.16 -19.05 6.51
CA SER A 221 10.53 -18.09 7.56
C SER A 221 9.49 -17.94 8.67
N ILE A 222 8.33 -18.66 8.61
CA ILE A 222 7.24 -18.40 9.54
C ILE A 222 7.25 -19.42 10.69
N SER A 223 7.35 -18.89 11.91
CA SER A 223 7.21 -19.63 13.16
C SER A 223 6.53 -18.79 14.24
N ARG A 224 6.01 -19.45 15.28
CA ARG A 224 5.37 -18.77 16.42
C ARG A 224 6.32 -17.77 17.06
N GLY A 225 5.82 -16.58 17.38
CA GLY A 225 6.57 -15.47 18.00
C GLY A 225 7.31 -14.57 17.01
N MET A 226 7.40 -14.93 15.72
CA MET A 226 8.04 -14.07 14.73
C MET A 226 7.20 -12.83 14.40
N LYS A 227 7.87 -11.71 14.17
CA LYS A 227 7.26 -10.50 13.62
C LYS A 227 7.09 -10.66 12.12
N VAL A 228 5.98 -10.17 11.60
CA VAL A 228 5.69 -10.08 10.17
C VAL A 228 5.28 -8.66 9.82
N SER A 229 5.68 -8.21 8.64
CA SER A 229 5.25 -6.93 8.07
C SER A 229 3.98 -7.11 7.24
N GLN A 230 3.19 -6.05 7.09
CA GLN A 230 2.09 -6.02 6.13
C GLN A 230 2.61 -6.36 4.73
N GLY A 231 1.86 -7.17 3.97
CA GLY A 231 2.26 -7.63 2.64
C GLY A 231 3.29 -8.76 2.59
N GLN A 232 3.88 -9.14 3.73
CA GLN A 232 4.84 -10.26 3.77
C GLN A 232 4.16 -11.58 3.45
N THR A 233 4.76 -12.40 2.56
CA THR A 233 4.29 -13.76 2.29
C THR A 233 4.45 -14.64 3.52
N ILE A 234 3.35 -15.24 3.99
CA ILE A 234 3.30 -16.08 5.19
C ILE A 234 3.02 -17.56 4.89
N GLY A 235 2.47 -17.85 3.73
CA GLY A 235 2.13 -19.23 3.32
C GLY A 235 1.56 -19.26 1.92
N TYR A 236 0.96 -20.38 1.56
CA TYR A 236 0.47 -20.61 0.21
C TYR A 236 -0.91 -21.28 0.26
N VAL A 237 -1.80 -20.88 -0.65
CA VAL A 237 -3.16 -21.41 -0.77
C VAL A 237 -3.15 -22.92 -1.03
N GLY A 238 -4.00 -23.64 -0.32
CA GLY A 238 -4.24 -25.05 -0.49
C GLY A 238 -5.71 -25.42 -0.28
N ASP A 239 -5.94 -26.64 0.18
CA ASP A 239 -7.25 -27.22 0.50
C ASP A 239 -7.17 -28.13 1.72
N SER A 240 -6.23 -27.90 2.63
CA SER A 240 -6.08 -28.70 3.85
C SER A 240 -7.28 -28.53 4.80
N GLY A 241 -7.64 -29.56 5.54
CA GLY A 241 -8.80 -29.56 6.44
C GLY A 241 -10.13 -29.83 5.71
N LEU A 242 -11.20 -29.16 6.12
CA LEU A 242 -12.53 -29.29 5.52
C LEU A 242 -12.73 -28.31 4.36
N ALA A 243 -11.97 -28.50 3.29
CA ALA A 243 -12.08 -27.72 2.06
C ALA A 243 -12.42 -28.63 0.88
N THR A 244 -13.31 -28.17 -0.01
CA THR A 244 -13.74 -28.89 -1.21
C THR A 244 -12.93 -28.56 -2.46
N ALA A 245 -12.26 -27.42 -2.46
CA ALA A 245 -11.42 -26.93 -3.54
C ALA A 245 -10.38 -25.95 -2.98
N PRO A 246 -9.27 -25.68 -3.69
CA PRO A 246 -8.27 -24.73 -3.25
C PRO A 246 -8.86 -23.33 -3.04
N HIS A 247 -8.74 -22.81 -1.82
CA HIS A 247 -9.15 -21.47 -1.43
C HIS A 247 -8.43 -21.04 -0.15
N LEU A 248 -8.41 -19.76 0.12
CA LEU A 248 -8.00 -19.21 1.42
C LEU A 248 -9.24 -18.85 2.21
N HIS A 249 -9.41 -19.43 3.40
CA HIS A 249 -10.34 -18.93 4.40
C HIS A 249 -9.64 -17.89 5.27
N TYR A 250 -10.19 -16.66 5.30
CA TYR A 250 -9.63 -15.53 6.00
C TYR A 250 -10.61 -14.96 7.02
N GLU A 251 -10.17 -14.84 8.28
CA GLU A 251 -10.97 -14.20 9.34
C GLU A 251 -10.28 -12.95 9.87
N PHE A 252 -11.09 -11.91 10.13
CA PHE A 252 -10.70 -10.71 10.86
C PHE A 252 -11.47 -10.66 12.18
N ARG A 253 -10.75 -10.52 13.29
CA ARG A 253 -11.31 -10.60 14.63
C ARG A 253 -10.91 -9.37 15.43
N ILE A 254 -11.87 -8.84 16.22
CA ILE A 254 -11.66 -7.79 17.21
C ILE A 254 -12.06 -8.37 18.57
N GLY A 255 -11.09 -8.59 19.45
CA GLY A 255 -11.28 -9.41 20.63
C GLY A 255 -11.69 -10.83 20.24
N GLU A 256 -12.77 -11.31 20.81
CA GLU A 256 -13.37 -12.61 20.47
C GLU A 256 -14.35 -12.56 19.29
N LYS A 257 -14.75 -11.34 18.87
CA LYS A 257 -15.75 -11.16 17.81
C LYS A 257 -15.14 -11.31 16.44
N ARG A 258 -15.67 -12.25 15.64
CA ARG A 258 -15.41 -12.35 14.21
C ARG A 258 -16.18 -11.29 13.47
N THR A 259 -15.52 -10.58 12.57
CA THR A 259 -16.06 -9.42 11.88
C THR A 259 -15.89 -9.62 10.38
N ASP A 260 -16.84 -9.12 9.58
CA ASP A 260 -16.75 -9.18 8.13
C ASP A 260 -15.50 -8.40 7.62
N PRO A 261 -14.48 -9.07 7.08
CA PRO A 261 -13.25 -8.41 6.62
C PRO A 261 -13.50 -7.38 5.51
N LEU A 262 -14.56 -7.56 4.73
CA LEU A 262 -14.88 -6.69 3.58
C LEU A 262 -15.55 -5.39 4.02
N LYS A 263 -16.21 -5.39 5.20
CA LYS A 263 -17.03 -4.27 5.69
C LYS A 263 -16.42 -3.56 6.88
N VAL A 264 -15.51 -4.21 7.61
CA VAL A 264 -14.90 -3.60 8.80
C VAL A 264 -14.16 -2.32 8.43
N ALA A 265 -14.37 -1.26 9.22
CA ALA A 265 -13.55 -0.05 9.12
C ALA A 265 -12.12 -0.41 9.57
N LEU A 266 -11.20 -0.49 8.62
CA LEU A 266 -9.80 -0.79 8.91
C LEU A 266 -9.13 0.42 9.55
N PRO A 267 -8.41 0.24 10.68
CA PRO A 267 -7.67 1.34 11.28
C PRO A 267 -6.58 1.83 10.32
N SER A 268 -6.29 3.11 10.37
CA SER A 268 -5.11 3.67 9.70
C SER A 268 -3.84 3.15 10.38
N ALA A 269 -2.74 3.12 9.67
CA ALA A 269 -1.42 2.88 10.24
C ALA A 269 -1.08 3.99 11.26
N SER A 270 0.01 3.82 12.01
CA SER A 270 0.37 4.77 13.07
C SER A 270 0.51 6.20 12.52
N PRO A 271 -0.10 7.20 13.17
CA PRO A 271 0.09 8.59 12.80
C PRO A 271 1.53 9.04 13.08
N ILE A 272 1.88 10.23 12.61
CA ILE A 272 3.14 10.90 12.94
C ILE A 272 3.30 10.95 14.47
N ASN A 273 4.50 10.56 14.94
CA ASN A 273 4.80 10.63 16.36
C ASN A 273 4.73 12.08 16.84
N LYS A 274 4.18 12.30 18.05
CA LYS A 274 4.07 13.65 18.63
C LYS A 274 5.39 14.41 18.66
N SER A 275 6.51 13.72 18.90
CA SER A 275 7.85 14.33 18.90
C SER A 275 8.37 14.76 17.52
N GLU A 276 7.77 14.25 16.44
CA GLU A 276 8.13 14.55 15.04
C GLU A 276 7.12 15.48 14.35
N MET A 277 6.00 15.75 15.00
CA MET A 277 4.90 16.55 14.42
C MET A 277 5.36 17.94 13.95
N ASN A 278 6.26 18.58 14.69
CA ASN A 278 6.78 19.91 14.28
C ASN A 278 7.62 19.82 13.01
N LEU A 279 8.46 18.79 12.87
CA LEU A 279 9.27 18.57 11.67
C LEU A 279 8.37 18.24 10.47
N PHE A 280 7.38 17.40 10.68
CA PHE A 280 6.36 17.11 9.66
C PHE A 280 5.65 18.39 9.19
N LYS A 281 5.18 19.23 10.12
CA LYS A 281 4.51 20.50 9.79
C LYS A 281 5.40 21.44 8.98
N VAL A 282 6.68 21.51 9.30
CA VAL A 282 7.66 22.32 8.53
C VAL A 282 7.76 21.77 7.10
N GLN A 283 7.95 20.48 6.93
CA GLN A 283 8.05 19.87 5.61
C GLN A 283 6.75 20.01 4.81
N ARG A 284 5.59 19.73 5.44
CA ARG A 284 4.27 19.95 4.84
C ARG A 284 4.12 21.39 4.33
N ASN A 285 4.40 22.39 5.18
CA ASN A 285 4.24 23.79 4.82
C ASN A 285 5.16 24.20 3.67
N ASN A 286 6.39 23.64 3.62
CA ASN A 286 7.29 23.86 2.49
C ASN A 286 6.70 23.30 1.18
N TYR A 287 6.16 22.09 1.18
CA TYR A 287 5.53 21.52 -0.02
C TYR A 287 4.29 22.30 -0.45
N ILE A 288 3.46 22.73 0.51
CA ILE A 288 2.28 23.57 0.24
C ILE A 288 2.74 24.91 -0.40
N GLN A 289 3.74 25.56 0.16
CA GLN A 289 4.24 26.82 -0.38
C GLN A 289 4.77 26.68 -1.81
N ILE A 290 5.54 25.61 -2.10
CA ILE A 290 6.01 25.33 -3.46
C ILE A 290 4.82 25.08 -4.39
N SER A 291 3.87 24.24 -3.95
CA SER A 291 2.67 23.94 -4.72
C SER A 291 1.84 25.19 -5.03
N ASP A 292 1.62 26.07 -4.06
CA ASP A 292 0.83 27.30 -4.22
C ASP A 292 1.54 28.31 -5.14
N GLN A 293 2.86 28.42 -5.06
CA GLN A 293 3.65 29.26 -5.98
C GLN A 293 3.55 28.76 -7.43
N LEU A 294 3.54 27.44 -7.64
CA LEU A 294 3.40 26.87 -8.97
C LEU A 294 1.95 26.97 -9.47
N LEU A 295 0.98 26.77 -8.58
CA LEU A 295 -0.45 26.90 -8.89
C LEU A 295 -0.80 28.33 -9.36
N SER A 296 -0.18 29.37 -8.80
CA SER A 296 -0.41 30.77 -9.22
C SER A 296 -0.09 31.05 -10.69
N LYS A 297 0.61 30.13 -11.36
CA LYS A 297 0.96 30.19 -12.79
C LYS A 297 0.18 29.16 -13.63
N ASP A 298 -0.68 28.38 -12.98
CA ASP A 298 -1.43 27.29 -13.63
C ASP A 298 -2.78 27.83 -14.17
N PRO A 299 -3.21 27.44 -15.38
CA PRO A 299 -4.51 27.85 -15.93
C PRO A 299 -5.72 27.47 -15.06
N ASN A 300 -5.57 26.41 -14.26
CA ASN A 300 -6.62 25.88 -13.38
C ASN A 300 -6.61 26.51 -11.96
N GLU A 301 -5.81 27.53 -11.71
CA GLU A 301 -5.66 28.16 -10.39
C GLU A 301 -7.00 28.41 -9.67
N LYS A 302 -7.97 29.00 -10.40
CA LYS A 302 -9.28 29.37 -9.84
C LYS A 302 -10.10 28.19 -9.31
N LEU A 303 -9.79 26.97 -9.74
CA LEU A 303 -10.49 25.76 -9.31
C LEU A 303 -10.01 25.25 -7.94
N PHE A 304 -8.86 25.72 -7.47
CA PHE A 304 -8.22 25.26 -6.23
C PHE A 304 -8.19 26.32 -5.11
N ARG A 305 -8.77 27.51 -5.36
CA ARG A 305 -8.93 28.61 -4.40
C ARG A 305 -10.26 28.61 -3.69
#